data_5d80ba1bfdaf2d696afa27ac20d279c7
#
_entry.id   5d80ba1bfdaf2d696afa27ac20d279c7
#
_cell.length_a   1.000
_cell.length_b   1.000
_cell.length_c   1.000
_cell.angle_alpha   90.00
_cell.angle_beta   90.00
_cell.angle_gamma   90.00
#
_symmetry.space_group_name_H-M   'P 1'
#
loop_
_entity.id
_entity.type
_entity.pdbx_description
1 polymer ?
#
loop_
_entity_poly.entity_id
_entity_poly.type
_entity_poly.pdbx_seq_one_letter_code
_entity_poly.pdbx_strand_id
1 'polypeptide(L)'
;SQALAHKTITDSTAGIIWIDNGTQSLESASVIDRNGNANDGGSVTGKNFAVGSDAIIWDADKSMATGNKTAVFNADNSVALGYGSQVNGESNVLSVGAGPSGYGFSVDGAPETRRIINVSDGVKDSDAATKGQMDNAIAGAVRVSGDALRGEIGAVYRDAVSHTDSQVTAVRDELKAEGDSLRGEIG
;
A
#
# COMPACT_ATOMS: atom_id res chain seq x y z
N SER A 1 20.05 15.59 -37.84
CA SER A 1 19.54 14.62 -36.86
C SER A 1 18.94 15.29 -35.62
N GLN A 2 19.41 16.46 -35.22
CA GLN A 2 18.83 17.21 -34.09
C GLN A 2 17.44 17.76 -34.40
N ALA A 3 17.12 18.05 -35.61
CA ALA A 3 15.81 18.55 -35.99
C ALA A 3 14.68 17.53 -35.83
N LEU A 4 15.00 16.24 -35.81
CA LEU A 4 14.04 15.18 -35.58
C LEU A 4 13.78 14.94 -34.08
N ALA A 5 14.78 15.20 -33.24
CA ALA A 5 14.65 15.06 -31.78
C ALA A 5 13.70 16.10 -31.16
N HIS A 6 13.52 17.22 -31.84
CA HIS A 6 12.64 18.31 -31.40
C HIS A 6 11.37 18.42 -32.25
N LYS A 7 11.00 17.36 -32.94
CA LYS A 7 9.76 17.39 -33.71
C LYS A 7 8.58 17.46 -32.73
N THR A 8 8.09 18.66 -32.57
CA THR A 8 6.82 18.87 -31.91
C THR A 8 5.73 18.27 -32.80
N ILE A 9 5.03 17.30 -32.28
CA ILE A 9 3.82 16.82 -32.96
C ILE A 9 2.75 17.87 -32.71
N THR A 10 2.56 18.70 -33.69
CA THR A 10 1.58 19.79 -33.64
C THR A 10 0.18 19.37 -34.07
N ASP A 11 -0.06 18.09 -34.18
CA ASP A 11 -1.41 17.63 -34.41
C ASP A 11 -2.20 17.80 -33.11
N SER A 12 -3.11 18.75 -33.13
CA SER A 12 -3.96 19.10 -32.00
C SER A 12 -4.87 17.97 -31.51
N THR A 13 -4.98 16.90 -32.26
CA THR A 13 -5.78 15.72 -31.91
C THR A 13 -4.98 14.67 -31.14
N ALA A 14 -3.65 14.74 -31.15
CA ALA A 14 -2.78 13.73 -30.59
C ALA A 14 -2.20 14.09 -29.21
N GLY A 15 -2.45 15.28 -28.70
CA GLY A 15 -1.83 15.75 -27.46
C GLY A 15 -0.34 16.08 -27.64
N ILE A 16 0.26 16.61 -26.61
CA ILE A 16 1.68 16.99 -26.63
C ILE A 16 2.49 15.84 -26.08
N ILE A 17 3.39 15.32 -26.90
CA ILE A 17 4.36 14.32 -26.47
C ILE A 17 5.75 14.96 -26.50
N TRP A 18 6.39 15.03 -25.35
CA TRP A 18 7.77 15.42 -25.23
C TRP A 18 8.65 14.17 -25.05
N ILE A 19 9.65 14.06 -25.89
CA ILE A 19 10.64 12.99 -25.80
C ILE A 19 11.99 13.64 -25.63
N ASP A 20 12.71 13.21 -24.60
CA ASP A 20 14.07 13.65 -24.35
C ASP A 20 14.95 13.38 -25.59
N ASN A 21 15.79 14.34 -25.90
CA ASN A 21 16.65 14.31 -27.05
C ASN A 21 17.90 13.42 -26.88
N GLY A 22 17.95 12.56 -25.88
CA GLY A 22 19.06 11.64 -25.72
C GLY A 22 19.36 10.86 -27.00
N THR A 23 19.92 9.74 -26.92
CA THR A 23 20.19 8.86 -28.07
C THR A 23 18.94 8.12 -28.56
N GLN A 24 17.79 8.55 -28.15
CA GLN A 24 16.52 7.87 -28.40
C GLN A 24 15.99 8.16 -29.79
N SER A 25 15.87 7.12 -30.57
CA SER A 25 14.95 7.16 -31.71
C SER A 25 13.51 7.30 -31.17
N LEU A 26 12.68 7.97 -31.92
CA LEU A 26 11.24 7.98 -31.71
C LEU A 26 10.65 6.58 -31.93
N GLU A 27 11.22 5.58 -31.27
CA GLU A 27 10.68 4.26 -31.37
C GLU A 27 9.35 4.19 -30.64
N SER A 28 8.41 3.81 -31.42
CA SER A 28 7.00 3.91 -31.15
C SER A 28 6.56 3.04 -29.98
N ALA A 29 5.75 3.62 -29.16
CA ALA A 29 4.83 2.84 -28.36
C ALA A 29 3.95 1.97 -29.25
N SER A 30 3.72 0.75 -28.86
CA SER A 30 2.84 -0.19 -29.54
C SER A 30 1.56 -0.38 -28.74
N VAL A 31 0.42 -0.24 -29.40
CA VAL A 31 -0.89 -0.42 -28.78
C VAL A 31 -1.72 -1.39 -29.60
N ILE A 32 -2.22 -2.45 -28.97
CA ILE A 32 -3.23 -3.34 -29.53
C ILE A 32 -4.37 -3.44 -28.51
N ASP A 33 -5.58 -3.06 -28.96
CA ASP A 33 -6.76 -3.10 -28.11
C ASP A 33 -7.33 -4.53 -27.95
N ARG A 34 -8.38 -4.66 -27.16
CA ARG A 34 -9.08 -5.92 -26.91
C ARG A 34 -9.63 -6.57 -28.16
N ASN A 35 -9.96 -5.79 -29.17
CA ASN A 35 -10.50 -6.28 -30.43
C ASN A 35 -9.40 -6.62 -31.45
N GLY A 36 -8.14 -6.50 -31.06
CA GLY A 36 -7.00 -6.77 -31.92
C GLY A 36 -6.66 -5.67 -32.90
N ASN A 37 -7.20 -4.47 -32.70
CA ASN A 37 -6.89 -3.33 -33.55
C ASN A 37 -5.59 -2.66 -33.11
N ALA A 38 -4.68 -2.53 -34.04
CA ALA A 38 -3.43 -1.83 -33.80
C ALA A 38 -3.61 -0.34 -33.99
N ASN A 39 -3.02 0.44 -33.08
CA ASN A 39 -2.90 1.88 -33.25
C ASN A 39 -1.63 2.17 -34.07
N ASP A 40 -1.75 2.16 -35.37
CA ASP A 40 -0.67 2.54 -36.27
C ASP A 40 -0.94 3.92 -36.88
N GLY A 41 -0.44 4.94 -36.24
CA GLY A 41 -0.37 6.26 -36.85
C GLY A 41 -1.53 7.20 -36.60
N GLY A 42 -2.24 7.07 -35.48
CA GLY A 42 -3.13 8.12 -35.01
C GLY A 42 -4.60 7.74 -34.80
N SER A 43 -4.97 6.52 -35.05
CA SER A 43 -6.30 6.04 -34.69
C SER A 43 -6.25 5.54 -33.23
N VAL A 44 -6.91 6.22 -32.31
CA VAL A 44 -7.01 5.79 -30.92
C VAL A 44 -8.09 4.71 -30.82
N THR A 45 -7.67 3.47 -30.84
CA THR A 45 -8.54 2.32 -30.59
C THR A 45 -8.51 1.97 -29.11
N GLY A 46 -9.61 1.49 -28.55
CA GLY A 46 -9.68 1.08 -27.15
C GLY A 46 -9.46 2.20 -26.13
N LYS A 47 -9.25 3.44 -26.56
CA LYS A 47 -8.98 4.60 -25.71
C LYS A 47 -7.73 4.43 -24.84
N ASN A 48 -6.71 3.81 -25.39
CA ASN A 48 -5.43 3.60 -24.75
C ASN A 48 -4.48 4.78 -24.98
N PHE A 49 -3.53 4.93 -24.06
CA PHE A 49 -2.50 5.97 -24.16
C PHE A 49 -1.14 5.40 -23.77
N ALA A 50 -0.19 5.40 -24.69
CA ALA A 50 1.15 4.88 -24.44
C ALA A 50 2.20 5.90 -24.86
N VAL A 51 3.13 6.22 -23.97
CA VAL A 51 4.24 7.15 -24.20
C VAL A 51 5.52 6.58 -23.63
N GLY A 52 6.52 6.47 -24.49
CA GLY A 52 7.86 6.01 -24.15
C GLY A 52 8.41 5.03 -25.16
N SER A 53 9.74 4.93 -25.26
CA SER A 53 10.38 3.93 -26.09
C SER A 53 10.03 2.53 -25.56
N ASP A 54 9.58 1.66 -26.42
CA ASP A 54 9.12 0.33 -26.08
C ASP A 54 7.98 0.26 -25.06
N ALA A 55 7.21 1.32 -24.90
CA ALA A 55 5.96 1.23 -24.14
C ALA A 55 4.95 0.38 -24.92
N ILE A 56 4.34 -0.57 -24.23
CA ILE A 56 3.46 -1.57 -24.85
C ILE A 56 2.13 -1.62 -24.11
N ILE A 57 1.03 -1.56 -24.88
CA ILE A 57 -0.31 -1.91 -24.42
C ILE A 57 -0.80 -3.02 -25.34
N TRP A 58 -1.17 -4.14 -24.76
CA TRP A 58 -1.55 -5.34 -25.51
C TRP A 58 -2.77 -6.01 -24.92
N ASP A 59 -3.78 -6.25 -25.74
CA ASP A 59 -5.05 -6.84 -25.30
C ASP A 59 -5.61 -6.14 -24.06
N ALA A 60 -5.75 -4.80 -24.19
CA ALA A 60 -6.18 -3.93 -23.11
C ALA A 60 -6.95 -2.74 -23.68
N ASP A 61 -7.92 -2.27 -22.92
CA ASP A 61 -8.68 -1.06 -23.23
C ASP A 61 -8.58 -0.05 -22.07
N LYS A 62 -8.71 1.23 -22.42
CA LYS A 62 -8.76 2.36 -21.47
C LYS A 62 -7.58 2.34 -20.50
N SER A 63 -6.42 1.98 -21.00
CA SER A 63 -5.21 1.82 -20.20
C SER A 63 -4.13 2.82 -20.61
N MET A 64 -3.18 3.03 -19.70
CA MET A 64 -2.07 3.95 -19.90
C MET A 64 -0.75 3.26 -19.60
N ALA A 65 0.22 3.42 -20.49
CA ALA A 65 1.60 3.01 -20.25
C ALA A 65 2.49 4.25 -20.46
N THR A 66 3.06 4.77 -19.41
CA THR A 66 3.83 6.02 -19.46
C THR A 66 5.22 5.82 -18.89
N GLY A 67 6.18 5.90 -19.74
CA GLY A 67 7.60 5.67 -19.46
C GLY A 67 8.19 4.64 -20.41
N ASN A 68 9.51 4.67 -20.55
CA ASN A 68 10.20 3.72 -21.40
C ASN A 68 10.02 2.29 -20.85
N LYS A 69 9.80 1.35 -21.73
CA LYS A 69 9.64 -0.07 -21.41
C LYS A 69 8.52 -0.38 -20.42
N THR A 70 7.52 0.50 -20.36
CA THR A 70 6.29 0.21 -19.62
C THR A 70 5.41 -0.77 -20.39
N ALA A 71 4.60 -1.52 -19.68
CA ALA A 71 3.74 -2.51 -20.30
C ALA A 71 2.40 -2.68 -19.57
N VAL A 72 1.33 -2.76 -20.35
CA VAL A 72 0.01 -3.17 -19.86
C VAL A 72 -0.48 -4.32 -20.75
N PHE A 73 -0.65 -5.49 -20.16
CA PHE A 73 -1.09 -6.69 -20.85
C PHE A 73 -2.38 -7.25 -20.26
N ASN A 74 -3.32 -7.60 -21.13
CA ASN A 74 -4.53 -8.33 -20.74
C ASN A 74 -5.28 -7.66 -19.56
N ALA A 75 -5.41 -6.35 -19.60
CA ALA A 75 -5.97 -5.55 -18.52
C ALA A 75 -6.77 -4.37 -19.05
N ASP A 76 -7.73 -3.91 -18.28
CA ASP A 76 -8.51 -2.72 -18.60
C ASP A 76 -8.38 -1.68 -17.48
N ASN A 77 -8.56 -0.39 -17.83
CA ASN A 77 -8.55 0.72 -16.88
C ASN A 77 -7.32 0.73 -15.98
N SER A 78 -6.18 0.38 -16.51
CA SER A 78 -4.95 0.20 -15.72
C SER A 78 -3.86 1.14 -16.20
N VAL A 79 -2.94 1.45 -15.29
CA VAL A 79 -1.84 2.38 -15.53
C VAL A 79 -0.52 1.74 -15.14
N ALA A 80 0.44 1.74 -16.07
CA ALA A 80 1.84 1.43 -15.77
C ALA A 80 2.64 2.74 -15.86
N LEU A 81 3.23 3.15 -14.77
CA LEU A 81 3.90 4.44 -14.63
C LEU A 81 5.35 4.30 -14.21
N GLY A 82 6.23 4.81 -15.03
CA GLY A 82 7.67 4.82 -14.79
C GLY A 82 8.40 3.67 -15.49
N TYR A 83 9.70 3.89 -15.73
CA TYR A 83 10.55 2.96 -16.46
C TYR A 83 10.33 1.51 -16.02
N GLY A 84 9.98 0.65 -16.96
CA GLY A 84 9.81 -0.79 -16.75
C GLY A 84 8.61 -1.21 -15.92
N SER A 85 7.74 -0.27 -15.51
CA SER A 85 6.53 -0.63 -14.75
C SER A 85 5.60 -1.47 -15.60
N GLN A 86 4.96 -2.46 -14.99
CA GLN A 86 4.13 -3.42 -15.70
C GLN A 86 2.81 -3.69 -15.00
N VAL A 87 1.79 -3.91 -15.82
CA VAL A 87 0.50 -4.49 -15.43
C VAL A 87 0.30 -5.75 -16.26
N ASN A 88 0.03 -6.86 -15.64
CA ASN A 88 -0.18 -8.13 -16.32
C ASN A 88 -1.40 -8.86 -15.76
N GLY A 89 -2.49 -8.82 -16.51
CA GLY A 89 -3.72 -9.54 -16.18
C GLY A 89 -4.57 -8.94 -15.06
N GLU A 90 -4.20 -7.78 -14.54
CA GLU A 90 -4.95 -7.12 -13.46
C GLU A 90 -5.60 -5.84 -13.98
N SER A 91 -6.90 -5.72 -13.85
CA SER A 91 -7.64 -4.51 -14.25
C SER A 91 -7.87 -3.56 -13.09
N ASN A 92 -8.05 -2.28 -13.41
CA ASN A 92 -8.33 -1.21 -12.45
C ASN A 92 -7.20 -0.99 -11.43
N VAL A 93 -5.96 -1.09 -11.88
CA VAL A 93 -4.77 -0.94 -11.02
C VAL A 93 -3.84 0.16 -11.53
N LEU A 94 -3.09 0.74 -10.61
CA LEU A 94 -1.93 1.57 -10.90
C LEU A 94 -0.67 0.81 -10.47
N SER A 95 0.18 0.49 -11.43
CA SER A 95 1.48 -0.13 -11.17
C SER A 95 2.60 0.90 -11.27
N VAL A 96 3.44 0.94 -10.25
CA VAL A 96 4.62 1.80 -10.20
C VAL A 96 5.92 0.99 -10.16
N GLY A 97 5.89 -0.23 -10.59
CA GLY A 97 7.06 -1.11 -10.62
C GLY A 97 6.95 -2.24 -11.62
N ALA A 98 8.04 -2.94 -11.84
CA ALA A 98 8.08 -4.10 -12.72
C ALA A 98 7.44 -5.35 -12.12
N GLY A 99 7.22 -5.34 -10.81
CA GLY A 99 6.76 -6.50 -10.09
C GLY A 99 7.89 -7.51 -9.80
N PRO A 100 7.58 -8.56 -9.08
CA PRO A 100 8.56 -9.59 -8.76
C PRO A 100 8.95 -10.40 -10.00
N SER A 101 10.06 -11.12 -9.91
CA SER A 101 10.51 -12.01 -10.96
C SER A 101 9.39 -12.96 -11.37
N GLY A 102 9.14 -13.06 -12.67
CA GLY A 102 8.06 -13.89 -13.23
C GLY A 102 6.70 -13.20 -13.34
N TYR A 103 6.56 -11.97 -12.83
CA TYR A 103 5.31 -11.23 -12.98
C TYR A 103 5.02 -10.82 -14.43
N GLY A 104 6.02 -10.42 -15.16
CA GLY A 104 5.91 -10.00 -16.54
C GLY A 104 7.25 -10.15 -17.25
N PHE A 105 7.53 -9.25 -18.18
CA PHE A 105 8.82 -9.22 -18.86
C PHE A 105 9.93 -8.75 -17.94
N SER A 106 11.08 -9.35 -18.05
CA SER A 106 12.29 -8.85 -17.40
C SER A 106 12.75 -7.60 -18.15
N VAL A 107 12.86 -6.49 -17.41
CA VAL A 107 13.40 -5.23 -17.93
C VAL A 107 14.62 -4.88 -17.11
N ASP A 108 15.78 -4.84 -17.77
CA ASP A 108 17.03 -4.55 -17.11
C ASP A 108 17.03 -3.14 -16.50
N GLY A 109 17.39 -3.04 -15.23
CA GLY A 109 17.42 -1.79 -14.49
C GLY A 109 16.06 -1.29 -13.98
N ALA A 110 14.96 -1.99 -14.26
CA ALA A 110 13.65 -1.61 -13.74
C ALA A 110 13.49 -2.04 -12.28
N PRO A 111 13.11 -1.14 -11.39
CA PRO A 111 12.83 -1.52 -10.01
C PRO A 111 11.55 -2.36 -9.92
N GLU A 112 11.57 -3.38 -9.08
CA GLU A 112 10.38 -4.19 -8.83
C GLU A 112 9.25 -3.36 -8.21
N THR A 113 9.60 -2.45 -7.31
CA THR A 113 8.66 -1.60 -6.58
C THR A 113 9.18 -0.16 -6.50
N ARG A 114 8.26 0.78 -6.27
CA ARG A 114 8.58 2.18 -5.97
C ARG A 114 7.78 2.64 -4.77
N ARG A 115 8.36 3.52 -3.97
CA ARG A 115 7.62 4.21 -2.92
C ARG A 115 6.81 5.35 -3.55
N ILE A 116 5.62 5.58 -3.02
CA ILE A 116 4.85 6.78 -3.32
C ILE A 116 5.14 7.77 -2.20
N ILE A 117 5.77 8.89 -2.53
CA ILE A 117 6.21 9.90 -1.55
C ILE A 117 5.40 11.19 -1.70
N ASN A 118 5.48 12.07 -0.69
CA ASN A 118 4.75 13.33 -0.65
C ASN A 118 3.23 13.16 -0.72
N VAL A 119 2.75 12.06 -0.18
CA VAL A 119 1.32 11.77 -0.06
C VAL A 119 0.80 12.44 1.22
N SER A 120 -0.30 13.14 1.11
CA SER A 120 -1.00 13.69 2.28
C SER A 120 -1.73 12.60 3.05
N ASP A 121 -1.97 12.86 4.32
CA ASP A 121 -2.79 11.98 5.15
C ASP A 121 -4.17 11.77 4.52
N GLY A 122 -4.64 10.55 4.54
CA GLY A 122 -5.97 10.21 4.04
C GLY A 122 -7.07 10.85 4.88
N VAL A 123 -8.14 11.26 4.22
CA VAL A 123 -9.31 11.89 4.85
C VAL A 123 -10.56 11.05 4.64
N LYS A 124 -10.71 10.49 3.45
CA LYS A 124 -11.84 9.62 3.10
C LYS A 124 -11.40 8.16 3.12
N ASP A 125 -12.34 7.26 3.30
CA ASP A 125 -12.06 5.82 3.37
C ASP A 125 -11.34 5.28 2.13
N SER A 126 -11.54 5.89 0.97
CA SER A 126 -10.88 5.50 -0.28
C SER A 126 -9.53 6.17 -0.52
N ASP A 127 -9.10 7.06 0.35
CA ASP A 127 -7.80 7.70 0.22
C ASP A 127 -6.67 6.76 0.63
N ALA A 128 -5.49 6.97 0.07
CA ALA A 128 -4.30 6.31 0.56
C ALA A 128 -3.97 6.81 1.97
N ALA A 129 -3.62 5.91 2.86
CA ALA A 129 -3.09 6.26 4.16
C ALA A 129 -1.58 6.41 4.10
N THR A 130 -1.04 7.37 4.83
CA THR A 130 0.40 7.52 4.97
C THR A 130 0.97 6.54 6.00
N LYS A 131 2.26 6.26 5.90
CA LYS A 131 2.96 5.49 6.95
C LYS A 131 2.82 6.16 8.32
N GLY A 132 2.86 7.49 8.37
CA GLY A 132 2.68 8.23 9.61
C GLY A 132 1.31 8.00 10.24
N GLN A 133 0.23 8.05 9.47
CA GLN A 133 -1.11 7.72 9.95
C GLN A 133 -1.18 6.30 10.52
N MET A 134 -0.62 5.34 9.81
CA MET A 134 -0.60 3.94 10.23
C MET A 134 0.18 3.78 11.55
N ASP A 135 1.39 4.30 11.64
CA ASP A 135 2.24 4.20 12.82
C ASP A 135 1.56 4.84 14.04
N ASN A 136 0.96 6.02 13.87
CA ASN A 136 0.25 6.71 14.93
C ASN A 136 -1.00 5.95 15.39
N ALA A 137 -1.76 5.38 14.47
CA ALA A 137 -2.94 4.59 14.79
C ALA A 137 -2.58 3.34 15.58
N ILE A 138 -1.51 2.64 15.18
CA ILE A 138 -1.01 1.45 15.88
C ILE A 138 -0.52 1.83 17.29
N ALA A 139 0.30 2.86 17.40
CA ALA A 139 0.81 3.33 18.70
C ALA A 139 -0.34 3.75 19.63
N GLY A 140 -1.35 4.44 19.12
CA GLY A 140 -2.55 4.82 19.87
C GLY A 140 -3.35 3.61 20.35
N ALA A 141 -3.59 2.62 19.48
CA ALA A 141 -4.31 1.41 19.84
C ALA A 141 -3.56 0.58 20.89
N VAL A 142 -2.23 0.45 20.76
CA VAL A 142 -1.38 -0.26 21.73
C VAL A 142 -1.43 0.44 23.09
N ARG A 143 -1.35 1.78 23.12
CA ARG A 143 -1.44 2.56 24.36
C ARG A 143 -2.78 2.36 25.05
N VAL A 144 -3.89 2.49 24.33
CA VAL A 144 -5.24 2.29 24.87
C VAL A 144 -5.42 0.89 25.43
N SER A 145 -5.00 -0.13 24.68
CA SER A 145 -5.06 -1.53 25.13
C SER A 145 -4.16 -1.76 26.34
N GLY A 146 -2.96 -1.19 26.36
CA GLY A 146 -2.03 -1.29 27.48
C GLY A 146 -2.58 -0.65 28.76
N ASP A 147 -3.20 0.53 28.64
CA ASP A 147 -3.84 1.22 29.76
C ASP A 147 -5.04 0.42 30.32
N ALA A 148 -5.86 -0.14 29.44
CA ALA A 148 -6.98 -1.00 29.84
C ALA A 148 -6.48 -2.25 30.59
N LEU A 149 -5.43 -2.90 30.07
CA LEU A 149 -4.83 -4.09 30.72
C LEU A 149 -4.22 -3.74 32.07
N ARG A 150 -3.52 -2.61 32.18
CA ARG A 150 -2.98 -2.15 33.47
C ARG A 150 -4.10 -1.88 34.48
N GLY A 151 -5.23 -1.32 34.02
CA GLY A 151 -6.42 -1.12 34.85
C GLY A 151 -7.00 -2.43 35.35
N GLU A 152 -7.13 -3.43 34.47
CA GLU A 152 -7.60 -4.77 34.84
C GLU A 152 -6.64 -5.47 35.81
N ILE A 153 -5.34 -5.41 35.56
CA ILE A 153 -4.32 -5.98 36.44
C ILE A 153 -4.37 -5.30 37.82
N GLY A 154 -4.50 -3.98 37.87
CA GLY A 154 -4.63 -3.24 39.10
C GLY A 154 -5.89 -3.62 39.88
N ALA A 155 -7.02 -3.83 39.22
CA ALA A 155 -8.26 -4.30 39.86
C ALA A 155 -8.10 -5.72 40.43
N VAL A 156 -7.55 -6.63 39.66
CA VAL A 156 -7.28 -8.01 40.15
C VAL A 156 -6.32 -7.99 41.33
N TYR A 157 -5.27 -7.20 41.27
CA TYR A 157 -4.33 -7.06 42.40
C TYR A 157 -5.01 -6.54 43.66
N ARG A 158 -5.82 -5.49 43.55
CA ARG A 158 -6.57 -4.93 44.70
C ARG A 158 -7.55 -5.95 45.26
N ASP A 159 -8.24 -6.69 44.42
CA ASP A 159 -9.18 -7.74 44.88
C ASP A 159 -8.44 -8.86 45.58
N ALA A 160 -7.30 -9.28 45.05
CA ALA A 160 -6.48 -10.32 45.67
C ALA A 160 -5.94 -9.88 47.05
N VAL A 161 -5.45 -8.65 47.18
CA VAL A 161 -5.00 -8.07 48.45
C VAL A 161 -6.15 -7.98 49.42
N SER A 162 -7.31 -7.47 49.02
CA SER A 162 -8.50 -7.38 49.88
C SER A 162 -8.96 -8.75 50.37
N HIS A 163 -8.96 -9.75 49.51
CA HIS A 163 -9.32 -11.11 49.87
C HIS A 163 -8.32 -11.70 50.90
N THR A 164 -7.03 -11.51 50.66
CA THR A 164 -5.98 -11.97 51.56
C THR A 164 -6.11 -11.29 52.94
N ASP A 165 -6.31 -9.98 52.98
CA ASP A 165 -6.51 -9.25 54.23
C ASP A 165 -7.74 -9.75 55.00
N SER A 166 -8.83 -10.04 54.30
CA SER A 166 -10.03 -10.61 54.89
C SER A 166 -9.76 -11.99 55.51
N GLN A 167 -9.02 -12.85 54.81
CA GLN A 167 -8.66 -14.18 55.30
C GLN A 167 -7.71 -14.12 56.52
N VAL A 168 -6.73 -13.23 56.47
CA VAL A 168 -5.81 -13.02 57.60
C VAL A 168 -6.57 -12.49 58.81
N THR A 169 -7.48 -11.57 58.65
CA THR A 169 -8.31 -11.05 59.73
C THR A 169 -9.18 -12.15 60.35
N ALA A 170 -9.80 -12.97 59.53
CA ALA A 170 -10.59 -14.12 60.01
C ALA A 170 -9.78 -15.11 60.85
N VAL A 171 -8.58 -15.45 60.38
CA VAL A 171 -7.66 -16.35 61.13
C VAL A 171 -7.21 -15.72 62.44
N ARG A 172 -6.89 -14.45 62.47
CA ARG A 172 -6.53 -13.72 63.69
C ARG A 172 -7.66 -13.74 64.70
N ASP A 173 -8.89 -13.51 64.27
CA ASP A 173 -10.06 -13.51 65.11
C ASP A 173 -10.33 -14.92 65.70
N GLU A 174 -10.19 -15.96 64.90
CA GLU A 174 -10.30 -17.33 65.32
C GLU A 174 -9.25 -17.68 66.39
N LEU A 175 -7.99 -17.30 66.13
CA LEU A 175 -6.90 -17.55 67.08
C LEU A 175 -7.10 -16.80 68.39
N LYS A 176 -7.60 -15.58 68.33
CA LYS A 176 -7.91 -14.82 69.52
C LYS A 176 -9.02 -15.46 70.35
N ALA A 177 -10.11 -15.86 69.68
CA ALA A 177 -11.23 -16.51 70.33
C ALA A 177 -10.80 -17.83 70.98
N GLU A 178 -10.00 -18.64 70.27
CA GLU A 178 -9.47 -19.88 70.82
C GLU A 178 -8.52 -19.66 72.02
N GLY A 179 -7.63 -18.68 71.92
CA GLY A 179 -6.77 -18.28 73.00
C GLY A 179 -7.55 -17.81 74.27
N ASP A 180 -8.58 -17.03 74.05
CA ASP A 180 -9.45 -16.55 75.15
C ASP A 180 -10.22 -17.73 75.80
N SER A 181 -10.70 -18.69 74.99
CA SER A 181 -11.36 -19.89 75.45
C SER A 181 -10.42 -20.74 76.31
N LEU A 182 -9.19 -20.94 75.80
CA LEU A 182 -8.16 -21.72 76.60
C LEU A 182 -7.77 -21.06 77.91
N ARG A 183 -7.67 -19.70 77.90
CA ARG A 183 -7.41 -18.98 79.16
C ARG A 183 -8.57 -19.10 80.13
N GLY A 184 -9.81 -19.14 79.64
CA GLY A 184 -10.99 -19.38 80.47
C GLY A 184 -11.02 -20.76 81.10
N GLU A 185 -10.53 -21.76 80.38
CA GLU A 185 -10.43 -23.13 80.88
C GLU A 185 -9.37 -23.28 81.97
N ILE A 186 -8.31 -22.51 81.93
CA ILE A 186 -7.21 -22.59 82.87
C ILE A 186 -7.51 -21.80 84.18
N GLY A 187 -8.28 -20.74 83.98
CA GLY A 187 -8.71 -19.90 85.12
C GLY A 187 -9.95 -20.41 85.77
#